data_6218586b7e06dfc223328aded79bffb2
#
_entry.id   6218586b7e06dfc223328aded79bffb2
#
_cell.length_a   1.000
_cell.length_b   1.000
_cell.length_c   1.000
_cell.angle_alpha   90.00
_cell.angle_beta   90.00
_cell.angle_gamma   90.00
#
_symmetry.space_group_name_H-M   'P 1'
#
loop_
_entity.id
_entity.type
_entity.pdbx_description
1 polymer ?
#
loop_
_entity_poly.entity_id
_entity_poly.type
_entity_poly.pdbx_seq_one_letter_code
_entity_poly.pdbx_strand_id
1 'polypeptide(L)'
;MNEHASADSSATIPWRSRTLYFVIASSLIGVMGVSLISPVLPDLRPVFGVSDAQIGLVITAYTLPGIFVTPFMGLVADRVGRRNTLVPLLILFGVAGAGIAFVDTFRAVIALRFLQGIGASALVTLAITIVGDVYEGPRRNAVIGFNGSTIGAGAAMYPLIGGALATIRWSVPFLFFGIAILVGVLAAFLLEEPDTGVATDVRTYLSRLRAVLFLPEALAIYLAIFVAFTVFYGAILTALPLLLSDEFGLTSGQIGPILAMVAVASATVSSQFGRISQWRSASQLVALGFVAYGVSLLGVWLAPSPIAVGVALLSFGVGFGIVMPSIDTTVITLVSADLRAGMMGMRTSLLRLGQTVGPIAFTFFAEALFVTTVTGYRTLILGSGVVVTLGGAVAYALLRN
;
A
#
# COMPACT_ATOMS: atom_id res chain seq x y z
N MET A 1 -18.69 36.04 33.93
CA MET A 1 -18.11 36.58 32.69
C MET A 1 -16.86 35.74 32.40
N ASN A 2 -17.05 34.62 31.78
CA ASN A 2 -15.97 33.74 31.32
C ASN A 2 -16.25 33.47 29.83
N GLU A 3 -15.72 34.33 28.97
CA GLU A 3 -15.51 34.04 27.58
C GLU A 3 -14.31 33.07 27.49
N HIS A 4 -14.56 31.80 27.68
CA HIS A 4 -13.61 30.80 27.23
C HIS A 4 -13.71 30.69 25.71
N ALA A 5 -12.60 31.08 25.08
CA ALA A 5 -12.32 30.96 23.69
C ALA A 5 -12.98 29.73 23.09
N SER A 6 -13.91 29.93 22.19
CA SER A 6 -14.40 28.91 21.27
C SER A 6 -13.22 28.43 20.48
N ALA A 7 -12.63 27.29 20.89
CA ALA A 7 -11.63 26.60 20.12
C ALA A 7 -12.19 26.41 18.71
N ASP A 8 -11.51 26.94 17.74
CA ASP A 8 -11.86 27.00 16.33
C ASP A 8 -12.12 25.56 15.81
N SER A 9 -13.38 25.10 15.95
CA SER A 9 -13.87 23.76 15.57
C SER A 9 -14.15 23.65 14.07
N SER A 10 -13.56 24.56 13.27
CA SER A 10 -13.72 24.53 11.82
C SER A 10 -13.03 23.30 11.22
N ALA A 11 -13.71 22.64 10.28
CA ALA A 11 -13.18 21.51 9.50
C ALA A 11 -12.05 21.94 8.52
N THR A 12 -11.32 23.01 8.85
CA THR A 12 -10.26 23.58 8.01
C THR A 12 -8.93 22.89 8.24
N ILE A 13 -8.19 22.67 7.16
CA ILE A 13 -6.85 22.09 7.18
C ILE A 13 -5.88 23.12 7.78
N PRO A 14 -5.07 22.77 8.80
CA PRO A 14 -4.16 23.68 9.47
C PRO A 14 -2.86 23.89 8.66
N TRP A 15 -2.92 24.60 7.55
CA TRP A 15 -1.79 24.79 6.63
C TRP A 15 -0.53 25.41 7.27
N ARG A 16 -0.63 26.04 8.43
CA ARG A 16 0.52 26.61 9.16
C ARG A 16 1.18 25.61 10.11
N SER A 17 0.62 24.44 10.29
CA SER A 17 1.14 23.41 11.20
C SER A 17 2.32 22.67 10.59
N ARG A 18 3.47 22.69 11.24
CA ARG A 18 4.65 21.91 10.85
C ARG A 18 4.35 20.40 10.90
N THR A 19 3.61 19.97 11.91
CA THR A 19 3.19 18.56 12.06
C THR A 19 2.43 18.07 10.85
N LEU A 20 1.55 18.89 10.25
CA LEU A 20 0.82 18.52 9.03
C LEU A 20 1.78 18.13 7.89
N TYR A 21 2.83 18.93 7.65
CA TYR A 21 3.78 18.65 6.58
C TYR A 21 4.59 17.39 6.82
N PHE A 22 5.00 17.11 8.07
CA PHE A 22 5.71 15.87 8.39
C PHE A 22 4.81 14.64 8.27
N VAL A 23 3.55 14.72 8.67
CA VAL A 23 2.54 13.68 8.49
C VAL A 23 2.37 13.35 7.00
N ILE A 24 2.18 14.37 6.17
CA ILE A 24 2.01 14.20 4.71
C ILE A 24 3.27 13.62 4.09
N ALA A 25 4.45 14.18 4.39
CA ALA A 25 5.72 13.71 3.85
C ALA A 25 6.00 12.25 4.25
N SER A 26 5.76 11.87 5.51
CA SER A 26 5.94 10.51 5.99
C SER A 26 4.99 9.52 5.32
N SER A 27 3.73 9.91 5.10
CA SER A 27 2.74 9.10 4.40
C SER A 27 3.09 8.91 2.93
N LEU A 28 3.53 9.96 2.24
CA LEU A 28 4.03 9.88 0.86
C LEU A 28 5.24 8.94 0.78
N ILE A 29 6.23 9.11 1.66
CA ILE A 29 7.42 8.24 1.70
C ILE A 29 7.01 6.78 1.96
N GLY A 30 6.02 6.53 2.82
CA GLY A 30 5.56 5.20 3.15
C GLY A 30 4.99 4.40 1.96
N VAL A 31 4.37 5.07 0.97
CA VAL A 31 3.83 4.42 -0.23
C VAL A 31 4.79 4.43 -1.42
N MET A 32 5.88 5.19 -1.35
CA MET A 32 6.86 5.33 -2.42
C MET A 32 7.61 4.02 -2.72
N GLY A 33 7.87 3.20 -1.70
CA GLY A 33 8.83 2.09 -1.75
C GLY A 33 8.58 1.03 -2.81
N VAL A 34 7.34 0.74 -3.17
CA VAL A 34 6.97 -0.22 -4.23
C VAL A 34 6.56 0.51 -5.50
N SER A 35 5.68 1.51 -5.38
CA SER A 35 5.10 2.17 -6.55
C SER A 35 6.16 2.85 -7.45
N LEU A 36 7.22 3.41 -6.86
CA LEU A 36 8.33 4.02 -7.60
C LEU A 36 9.15 2.98 -8.37
N ILE A 37 9.34 1.78 -7.81
CA ILE A 37 10.25 0.76 -8.36
C ILE A 37 9.54 -0.24 -9.26
N SER A 38 8.22 -0.40 -9.13
CA SER A 38 7.44 -1.34 -9.93
C SER A 38 7.71 -1.24 -11.44
N PRO A 39 7.69 -0.07 -12.10
CA PRO A 39 8.01 0.03 -13.54
C PRO A 39 9.49 -0.23 -13.87
N VAL A 40 10.38 -0.22 -12.87
CA VAL A 40 11.84 -0.39 -13.06
C VAL A 40 12.26 -1.87 -12.97
N LEU A 41 11.38 -2.76 -12.49
CA LEU A 41 11.71 -4.17 -12.29
C LEU A 41 12.30 -4.86 -13.54
N PRO A 42 11.80 -4.63 -14.77
CA PRO A 42 12.37 -5.22 -15.97
C PRO A 42 13.83 -4.85 -16.19
N ASP A 43 14.20 -3.60 -15.90
CA ASP A 43 15.57 -3.09 -16.12
C ASP A 43 16.59 -3.72 -15.16
N LEU A 44 16.16 -4.19 -13.99
CA LEU A 44 17.04 -4.80 -12.98
C LEU A 44 17.50 -6.21 -13.39
N ARG A 45 16.72 -6.93 -14.21
CA ARG A 45 17.08 -8.30 -14.64
C ARG A 45 18.41 -8.36 -15.37
N PRO A 46 18.62 -7.62 -16.47
CA PRO A 46 19.88 -7.66 -17.20
C PRO A 46 21.05 -7.04 -16.40
N VAL A 47 20.76 -6.05 -15.53
CA VAL A 47 21.80 -5.38 -14.73
C VAL A 47 22.44 -6.35 -13.74
N PHE A 48 21.63 -7.20 -13.09
CA PHE A 48 22.11 -8.12 -12.06
C PHE A 48 22.21 -9.58 -12.54
N GLY A 49 21.84 -9.87 -13.79
CA GLY A 49 21.87 -11.22 -14.36
C GLY A 49 20.94 -12.20 -13.62
N VAL A 50 19.75 -11.76 -13.24
CA VAL A 50 18.80 -12.53 -12.40
C VAL A 50 17.54 -12.91 -13.16
N SER A 51 16.90 -14.01 -12.70
CA SER A 51 15.66 -14.52 -13.27
C SER A 51 14.43 -13.73 -12.80
N ASP A 52 13.28 -14.01 -13.41
CA ASP A 52 12.00 -13.41 -13.02
C ASP A 52 11.59 -13.79 -11.59
N ALA A 53 11.81 -15.05 -11.18
CA ALA A 53 11.55 -15.49 -9.81
C ALA A 53 12.40 -14.69 -8.80
N GLN A 54 13.65 -14.39 -9.16
CA GLN A 54 14.53 -13.59 -8.32
C GLN A 54 14.10 -12.11 -8.28
N ILE A 55 13.66 -11.52 -9.39
CA ILE A 55 13.19 -10.13 -9.43
C ILE A 55 11.99 -9.90 -8.50
N GLY A 56 11.08 -10.85 -8.39
CA GLY A 56 9.98 -10.78 -7.43
C GLY A 56 10.43 -10.55 -5.98
N LEU A 57 11.63 -11.04 -5.63
CA LEU A 57 12.22 -10.83 -4.30
C LEU A 57 12.50 -9.36 -3.98
N VAL A 58 12.68 -8.50 -4.97
CA VAL A 58 12.91 -7.05 -4.76
C VAL A 58 11.72 -6.42 -4.03
N ILE A 59 10.49 -6.82 -4.37
CA ILE A 59 9.28 -6.33 -3.69
C ILE A 59 9.00 -7.15 -2.43
N THR A 60 9.14 -8.47 -2.50
CA THR A 60 8.94 -9.36 -1.35
C THR A 60 9.86 -9.00 -0.17
N ALA A 61 11.16 -8.80 -0.40
CA ALA A 61 12.10 -8.44 0.66
C ALA A 61 11.76 -7.10 1.32
N TYR A 62 11.25 -6.15 0.55
CA TYR A 62 10.79 -4.87 1.07
C TYR A 62 9.51 -4.99 1.92
N THR A 63 8.57 -5.83 1.53
CA THR A 63 7.28 -5.96 2.22
C THR A 63 7.31 -6.90 3.41
N LEU A 64 8.20 -7.90 3.39
CA LEU A 64 8.33 -8.96 4.39
C LEU A 64 8.52 -8.43 5.83
N PRO A 65 9.41 -7.47 6.12
CA PRO A 65 9.57 -6.95 7.47
C PRO A 65 8.27 -6.37 8.05
N GLY A 66 7.42 -5.78 7.18
CA GLY A 66 6.16 -5.19 7.60
C GLY A 66 5.20 -6.17 8.27
N ILE A 67 5.27 -7.47 7.97
CA ILE A 67 4.43 -8.48 8.60
C ILE A 67 4.70 -8.54 10.11
N PHE A 68 5.97 -8.51 10.49
CA PHE A 68 6.41 -8.68 11.87
C PHE A 68 6.58 -7.34 12.60
N VAL A 69 7.06 -6.32 11.92
CA VAL A 69 7.44 -5.04 12.53
C VAL A 69 6.24 -4.13 12.73
N THR A 70 5.33 -4.02 11.73
CA THR A 70 4.20 -3.08 11.77
C THR A 70 3.31 -3.25 13.02
N PRO A 71 2.92 -4.48 13.44
CA PRO A 71 2.04 -4.65 14.60
C PRO A 71 2.61 -4.12 15.91
N PHE A 72 3.94 -4.12 16.05
CA PHE A 72 4.62 -3.71 17.27
C PHE A 72 5.06 -2.25 17.29
N MET A 73 5.11 -1.59 16.11
CA MET A 73 5.60 -0.21 16.05
C MET A 73 4.71 0.79 16.77
N GLY A 74 3.40 0.54 16.85
CA GLY A 74 2.52 1.33 17.72
C GLY A 74 2.95 1.28 19.18
N LEU A 75 3.20 0.08 19.71
CA LEU A 75 3.65 -0.13 21.08
C LEU A 75 5.03 0.49 21.36
N VAL A 76 5.94 0.42 20.38
CA VAL A 76 7.25 1.09 20.47
C VAL A 76 7.06 2.60 20.51
N ALA A 77 6.26 3.15 19.63
CA ALA A 77 6.01 4.58 19.56
C ALA A 77 5.25 5.14 20.77
N ASP A 78 4.40 4.32 21.41
CA ASP A 78 3.75 4.67 22.68
C ASP A 78 4.75 4.80 23.85
N ARG A 79 5.86 4.04 23.82
CA ARG A 79 6.87 4.01 24.88
C ARG A 79 8.05 4.95 24.66
N VAL A 80 8.51 5.03 23.41
CA VAL A 80 9.74 5.76 23.03
C VAL A 80 9.41 7.17 22.55
N GLY A 81 8.17 7.40 22.15
CA GLY A 81 7.69 8.63 21.52
C GLY A 81 7.47 8.48 20.02
N ARG A 82 6.56 9.29 19.49
CA ARG A 82 6.16 9.27 18.06
C ARG A 82 7.28 9.74 17.15
N ARG A 83 7.86 10.90 17.46
CA ARG A 83 8.98 11.49 16.74
C ARG A 83 10.23 10.60 16.83
N ASN A 84 10.54 10.15 18.06
CA ASN A 84 11.73 9.34 18.31
C ASN A 84 11.67 7.98 17.60
N THR A 85 10.48 7.51 17.23
CA THR A 85 10.28 6.30 16.42
C THR A 85 10.26 6.64 14.92
N LEU A 86 9.60 7.73 14.50
CA LEU A 86 9.44 8.12 13.10
C LEU A 86 10.77 8.50 12.44
N VAL A 87 11.59 9.30 13.14
CA VAL A 87 12.85 9.83 12.60
C VAL A 87 13.84 8.73 12.19
N PRO A 88 14.18 7.76 13.06
CA PRO A 88 15.07 6.67 12.67
C PRO A 88 14.52 5.82 11.52
N LEU A 89 13.19 5.61 11.46
CA LEU A 89 12.57 4.85 10.37
C LEU A 89 12.67 5.59 9.03
N LEU A 90 12.47 6.91 9.01
CA LEU A 90 12.65 7.73 7.80
C LEU A 90 14.10 7.71 7.31
N ILE A 91 15.06 7.85 8.23
CA ILE A 91 16.49 7.81 7.89
C ILE A 91 16.88 6.42 7.37
N LEU A 92 16.47 5.35 8.06
CA LEU A 92 16.73 3.98 7.63
C LEU A 92 16.14 3.70 6.25
N PHE A 93 14.89 4.11 6.01
CA PHE A 93 14.23 3.98 4.71
C PHE A 93 15.02 4.67 3.61
N GLY A 94 15.43 5.91 3.84
CA GLY A 94 16.14 6.72 2.86
C GLY A 94 17.55 6.21 2.59
N VAL A 95 18.33 5.91 3.63
CA VAL A 95 19.71 5.41 3.51
C VAL A 95 19.73 4.05 2.83
N ALA A 96 18.90 3.10 3.28
CA ALA A 96 18.82 1.78 2.66
C ALA A 96 18.32 1.87 1.21
N GLY A 97 17.27 2.69 0.96
CA GLY A 97 16.73 2.86 -0.39
C GLY A 97 17.71 3.51 -1.36
N ALA A 98 18.31 4.63 -1.00
CA ALA A 98 19.29 5.32 -1.84
C ALA A 98 20.59 4.50 -1.99
N GLY A 99 20.98 3.74 -0.96
CA GLY A 99 22.14 2.86 -0.98
C GLY A 99 22.12 1.81 -2.08
N ILE A 100 20.92 1.41 -2.56
CA ILE A 100 20.77 0.46 -3.67
C ILE A 100 21.42 0.99 -4.96
N ALA A 101 21.45 2.30 -5.15
CA ALA A 101 22.07 2.89 -6.35
C ALA A 101 23.59 2.68 -6.44
N PHE A 102 24.23 2.26 -5.36
CA PHE A 102 25.70 2.14 -5.22
C PHE A 102 26.19 0.69 -5.04
N VAL A 103 25.30 -0.31 -5.20
CA VAL A 103 25.68 -1.72 -5.04
C VAL A 103 25.64 -2.46 -6.37
N ASP A 104 26.57 -3.42 -6.54
CA ASP A 104 26.77 -4.16 -7.78
C ASP A 104 26.28 -5.62 -7.69
N THR A 105 25.79 -6.05 -6.52
CA THR A 105 25.31 -7.43 -6.33
C THR A 105 23.84 -7.48 -5.98
N PHE A 106 23.10 -8.43 -6.57
CA PHE A 106 21.68 -8.62 -6.27
C PHE A 106 21.42 -8.94 -4.80
N ARG A 107 22.32 -9.68 -4.14
CA ARG A 107 22.21 -9.97 -2.70
C ARG A 107 22.22 -8.70 -1.85
N ALA A 108 23.06 -7.72 -2.19
CA ALA A 108 23.09 -6.43 -1.51
C ALA A 108 21.82 -5.63 -1.76
N VAL A 109 21.25 -5.68 -2.98
CA VAL A 109 19.93 -5.09 -3.27
C VAL A 109 18.87 -5.68 -2.34
N ILE A 110 18.79 -7.00 -2.22
CA ILE A 110 17.80 -7.68 -1.37
C ILE A 110 17.99 -7.32 0.10
N ALA A 111 19.22 -7.28 0.61
CA ALA A 111 19.52 -6.89 1.99
C ALA A 111 19.08 -5.42 2.27
N LEU A 112 19.41 -4.51 1.35
CA LEU A 112 19.00 -3.09 1.47
C LEU A 112 17.49 -2.92 1.33
N ARG A 113 16.81 -3.68 0.46
CA ARG A 113 15.34 -3.70 0.37
C ARG A 113 14.71 -4.17 1.67
N PHE A 114 15.27 -5.19 2.32
CA PHE A 114 14.81 -5.65 3.62
C PHE A 114 14.95 -4.57 4.71
N LEU A 115 16.10 -3.91 4.79
CA LEU A 115 16.33 -2.80 5.71
C LEU A 115 15.41 -1.61 5.42
N GLN A 116 15.22 -1.28 4.15
CA GLN A 116 14.27 -0.25 3.71
C GLN A 116 12.84 -0.60 4.13
N GLY A 117 12.47 -1.89 4.04
CA GLY A 117 11.16 -2.38 4.49
C GLY A 117 10.95 -2.22 6.00
N ILE A 118 11.98 -2.41 6.82
CA ILE A 118 11.92 -2.07 8.25
C ILE A 118 11.63 -0.58 8.43
N GLY A 119 12.36 0.28 7.71
CA GLY A 119 12.13 1.73 7.74
C GLY A 119 10.72 2.13 7.31
N ALA A 120 10.14 1.42 6.33
CA ALA A 120 8.79 1.70 5.81
C ALA A 120 7.66 1.20 6.70
N SER A 121 7.94 0.25 7.61
CA SER A 121 6.95 -0.58 8.28
C SER A 121 5.86 0.19 9.03
N ALA A 122 6.16 1.39 9.52
CA ALA A 122 5.25 2.17 10.34
C ALA A 122 5.04 3.62 9.89
N LEU A 123 5.64 4.08 8.79
CA LEU A 123 5.60 5.50 8.40
C LEU A 123 4.16 6.03 8.27
N VAL A 124 3.30 5.32 7.53
CA VAL A 124 1.89 5.72 7.36
C VAL A 124 1.12 5.61 8.66
N THR A 125 1.33 4.53 9.42
CA THR A 125 0.63 4.31 10.69
C THR A 125 0.98 5.38 11.71
N LEU A 126 2.28 5.68 11.87
CA LEU A 126 2.74 6.74 12.78
C LEU A 126 2.24 8.12 12.35
N ALA A 127 2.22 8.40 11.05
CA ALA A 127 1.65 9.65 10.54
C ALA A 127 0.18 9.81 10.96
N ILE A 128 -0.64 8.77 10.80
CA ILE A 128 -2.06 8.79 11.21
C ILE A 128 -2.19 8.88 12.74
N THR A 129 -1.33 8.20 13.49
CA THR A 129 -1.33 8.26 14.95
C THR A 129 -1.01 9.69 15.43
N ILE A 130 0.02 10.33 14.87
CA ILE A 130 0.37 11.73 15.19
C ILE A 130 -0.81 12.67 14.91
N VAL A 131 -1.57 12.44 13.81
CA VAL A 131 -2.80 13.19 13.56
C VAL A 131 -3.81 13.00 14.68
N GLY A 132 -3.97 11.78 15.17
CA GLY A 132 -4.86 11.46 16.28
C GLY A 132 -4.46 12.11 17.61
N ASP A 133 -3.15 12.24 17.85
CA ASP A 133 -2.59 12.81 19.07
C ASP A 133 -2.62 14.37 19.07
N VAL A 134 -2.48 14.99 17.87
CA VAL A 134 -2.34 16.47 17.74
C VAL A 134 -3.65 17.18 17.39
N TYR A 135 -4.56 16.50 16.67
CA TYR A 135 -5.79 17.12 16.19
C TYR A 135 -7.04 16.42 16.74
N GLU A 136 -8.10 17.22 17.00
CA GLU A 136 -9.36 16.71 17.53
C GLU A 136 -10.55 17.05 16.60
N GLY A 137 -11.67 16.36 16.82
CA GLY A 137 -12.96 16.64 16.21
C GLY A 137 -12.94 16.72 14.67
N PRO A 138 -13.66 17.70 14.08
CA PRO A 138 -13.75 17.87 12.63
C PRO A 138 -12.41 18.13 11.95
N ARG A 139 -11.48 18.83 12.61
CA ARG A 139 -10.13 19.12 12.10
C ARG A 139 -9.32 17.83 11.92
N ARG A 140 -9.36 16.89 12.89
CA ARG A 140 -8.71 15.56 12.77
C ARG A 140 -9.22 14.82 11.54
N ASN A 141 -10.54 14.79 11.33
CA ASN A 141 -11.13 14.13 10.18
C ASN A 141 -10.71 14.77 8.85
N ALA A 142 -10.63 16.10 8.80
CA ALA A 142 -10.16 16.84 7.62
C ALA A 142 -8.70 16.52 7.29
N VAL A 143 -7.82 16.46 8.30
CA VAL A 143 -6.39 16.13 8.11
C VAL A 143 -6.21 14.67 7.68
N ILE A 144 -6.95 13.72 8.28
CA ILE A 144 -6.94 12.29 7.85
C ILE A 144 -7.40 12.17 6.40
N GLY A 145 -8.51 12.83 6.02
CA GLY A 145 -9.01 12.82 4.65
C GLY A 145 -8.02 13.39 3.66
N PHE A 146 -7.39 14.52 3.99
CA PHE A 146 -6.36 15.15 3.16
C PHE A 146 -5.11 14.26 3.02
N ASN A 147 -4.66 13.65 4.13
CA ASN A 147 -3.55 12.71 4.11
C ASN A 147 -3.84 11.50 3.21
N GLY A 148 -5.06 10.94 3.27
CA GLY A 148 -5.51 9.87 2.38
C GLY A 148 -5.48 10.27 0.91
N SER A 149 -5.95 11.47 0.57
CA SER A 149 -5.89 12.03 -0.79
C SER A 149 -4.45 12.18 -1.28
N THR A 150 -3.55 12.60 -0.40
CA THR A 150 -2.12 12.76 -0.71
C THR A 150 -1.45 11.40 -0.96
N ILE A 151 -1.78 10.37 -0.17
CA ILE A 151 -1.35 8.98 -0.40
C ILE A 151 -1.80 8.50 -1.79
N GLY A 152 -3.06 8.75 -2.15
CA GLY A 152 -3.60 8.41 -3.47
C GLY A 152 -2.87 9.12 -4.62
N ALA A 153 -2.59 10.43 -4.46
CA ALA A 153 -1.81 11.19 -5.43
C ALA A 153 -0.38 10.64 -5.55
N GLY A 154 0.28 10.31 -4.43
CA GLY A 154 1.59 9.67 -4.44
C GLY A 154 1.58 8.33 -5.17
N ALA A 155 0.59 7.48 -4.91
CA ALA A 155 0.44 6.19 -5.59
C ALA A 155 0.29 6.34 -7.12
N ALA A 156 -0.35 7.42 -7.60
CA ALA A 156 -0.46 7.72 -9.03
C ALA A 156 0.84 8.30 -9.62
N MET A 157 1.53 9.16 -8.87
CA MET A 157 2.71 9.86 -9.37
C MET A 157 3.99 9.02 -9.32
N TYR A 158 4.15 8.14 -8.33
CA TYR A 158 5.40 7.38 -8.17
C TYR A 158 5.73 6.45 -9.34
N PRO A 159 4.79 5.72 -9.97
CA PRO A 159 5.12 4.95 -11.17
C PRO A 159 5.58 5.84 -12.33
N LEU A 160 5.00 7.06 -12.48
CA LEU A 160 5.43 8.03 -13.49
C LEU A 160 6.85 8.52 -13.20
N ILE A 161 7.12 8.93 -11.96
CA ILE A 161 8.43 9.43 -11.54
C ILE A 161 9.48 8.31 -11.67
N GLY A 162 9.18 7.11 -11.16
CA GLY A 162 10.09 5.97 -11.22
C GLY A 162 10.44 5.57 -12.64
N GLY A 163 9.42 5.45 -13.50
CA GLY A 163 9.60 5.17 -14.91
C GLY A 163 10.43 6.24 -15.62
N ALA A 164 10.10 7.52 -15.42
CA ALA A 164 10.84 8.63 -16.01
C ALA A 164 12.31 8.69 -15.54
N LEU A 165 12.57 8.51 -14.26
CA LEU A 165 13.93 8.49 -13.71
C LEU A 165 14.74 7.29 -14.24
N ALA A 166 14.11 6.14 -14.44
CA ALA A 166 14.75 4.94 -14.98
C ALA A 166 15.23 5.12 -16.43
N THR A 167 14.61 6.01 -17.21
CA THR A 167 15.10 6.33 -18.59
C THR A 167 16.50 6.96 -18.59
N ILE A 168 16.91 7.59 -17.48
CA ILE A 168 18.26 8.15 -17.32
C ILE A 168 19.24 7.01 -16.99
N ARG A 169 18.92 6.25 -15.94
CA ARG A 169 19.65 5.06 -15.50
C ARG A 169 18.79 4.28 -14.51
N TRP A 170 18.86 2.95 -14.53
CA TRP A 170 18.13 2.06 -13.62
C TRP A 170 18.29 2.43 -12.13
N SER A 171 19.43 3.02 -11.74
CA SER A 171 19.77 3.35 -10.35
C SER A 171 19.19 4.69 -9.87
N VAL A 172 18.83 5.60 -10.78
CA VAL A 172 18.35 6.96 -10.43
C VAL A 172 17.06 6.94 -9.60
N PRO A 173 16.06 6.07 -9.87
CA PRO A 173 14.88 5.96 -9.03
C PRO A 173 15.21 5.62 -7.57
N PHE A 174 16.25 4.85 -7.32
CA PHE A 174 16.68 4.52 -5.96
C PHE A 174 17.26 5.73 -5.21
N LEU A 175 17.96 6.63 -5.90
CA LEU A 175 18.45 7.87 -5.29
C LEU A 175 17.32 8.77 -4.80
N PHE A 176 16.15 8.69 -5.43
CA PHE A 176 14.98 9.48 -5.03
C PHE A 176 14.51 9.15 -3.60
N PHE A 177 14.78 7.92 -3.12
CA PHE A 177 14.51 7.57 -1.72
C PHE A 177 15.29 8.41 -0.71
N GLY A 178 16.42 9.03 -1.13
CA GLY A 178 17.20 9.94 -0.31
C GLY A 178 16.43 11.15 0.24
N ILE A 179 15.30 11.50 -0.38
CA ILE A 179 14.42 12.55 0.12
C ILE A 179 13.89 12.25 1.55
N ALA A 180 13.78 10.97 1.89
CA ALA A 180 13.38 10.53 3.23
C ALA A 180 14.43 10.86 4.30
N ILE A 181 15.71 10.88 3.94
CA ILE A 181 16.79 11.30 4.86
C ILE A 181 16.58 12.79 5.20
N LEU A 182 16.34 13.63 4.19
CA LEU A 182 16.10 15.05 4.40
C LEU A 182 14.87 15.28 5.31
N VAL A 183 13.75 14.59 5.01
CA VAL A 183 12.53 14.68 5.83
C VAL A 183 12.79 14.19 7.25
N GLY A 184 13.52 13.09 7.43
CA GLY A 184 13.89 12.55 8.74
C GLY A 184 14.77 13.50 9.55
N VAL A 185 15.78 14.10 8.92
CA VAL A 185 16.65 15.09 9.56
C VAL A 185 15.84 16.35 9.94
N LEU A 186 15.01 16.87 9.05
CA LEU A 186 14.15 18.02 9.37
C LEU A 186 13.16 17.69 10.49
N ALA A 187 12.57 16.49 10.48
CA ALA A 187 11.67 16.05 11.54
C ALA A 187 12.38 15.95 12.90
N ALA A 188 13.64 15.56 12.93
CA ALA A 188 14.44 15.50 14.17
C ALA A 188 14.59 16.87 14.85
N PHE A 189 14.57 17.97 14.11
CA PHE A 189 14.74 19.31 14.65
C PHE A 189 13.43 20.11 14.75
N LEU A 190 12.45 19.83 13.90
CA LEU A 190 11.28 20.69 13.72
C LEU A 190 9.96 20.02 14.14
N LEU A 191 9.89 18.69 14.23
CA LEU A 191 8.70 18.00 14.72
C LEU A 191 8.74 17.96 16.25
N GLU A 192 7.73 18.54 16.88
CA GLU A 192 7.55 18.42 18.33
C GLU A 192 7.07 17.01 18.67
N GLU A 193 7.54 16.46 19.82
CA GLU A 193 7.05 15.19 20.32
C GLU A 193 5.63 15.38 20.83
N PRO A 194 4.60 14.69 20.26
CA PRO A 194 3.26 14.79 20.79
C PRO A 194 3.15 14.17 22.18
N ASP A 195 2.30 14.73 23.04
CA ASP A 195 1.97 14.11 24.29
C ASP A 195 1.31 12.74 24.03
N THR A 196 1.98 11.68 24.46
CA THR A 196 1.49 10.33 24.26
C THR A 196 0.56 9.94 25.41
N GLY A 197 -0.61 9.43 25.07
CA GLY A 197 -1.52 8.82 26.04
C GLY A 197 -0.91 7.56 26.70
N VAL A 198 -1.67 6.92 27.57
CA VAL A 198 -1.23 5.70 28.27
C VAL A 198 -0.93 4.59 27.29
N ALA A 199 0.28 4.04 27.33
CA ALA A 199 0.71 2.93 26.50
C ALA A 199 -0.20 1.71 26.65
N THR A 200 -0.68 1.16 25.55
CA THR A 200 -1.47 -0.07 25.55
C THR A 200 -0.60 -1.26 25.97
N ASP A 201 -1.08 -2.07 26.90
CA ASP A 201 -0.38 -3.29 27.31
C ASP A 201 -0.40 -4.35 26.19
N VAL A 202 0.76 -4.97 25.93
CA VAL A 202 0.93 -6.03 24.91
C VAL A 202 -0.05 -7.18 25.11
N ARG A 203 -0.30 -7.58 26.36
CA ARG A 203 -1.22 -8.67 26.69
C ARG A 203 -2.65 -8.33 26.31
N THR A 204 -3.07 -7.10 26.57
CA THR A 204 -4.38 -6.57 26.19
C THR A 204 -4.52 -6.51 24.67
N TYR A 205 -3.48 -6.07 23.95
CA TYR A 205 -3.48 -6.07 22.48
C TYR A 205 -3.62 -7.48 21.91
N LEU A 206 -2.83 -8.44 22.39
CA LEU A 206 -2.89 -9.83 21.92
C LEU A 206 -4.23 -10.51 22.26
N SER A 207 -4.83 -10.21 23.41
CA SER A 207 -6.15 -10.75 23.78
C SER A 207 -7.25 -10.24 22.84
N ARG A 208 -7.23 -8.96 22.48
CA ARG A 208 -8.16 -8.36 21.51
C ARG A 208 -7.98 -8.97 20.11
N LEU A 209 -6.74 -9.16 19.68
CA LEU A 209 -6.41 -9.79 18.40
C LEU A 209 -6.99 -11.22 18.34
N ARG A 210 -6.77 -12.02 19.40
CA ARG A 210 -7.28 -13.40 19.48
C ARG A 210 -8.81 -13.47 19.47
N ALA A 211 -9.50 -12.51 20.10
CA ALA A 211 -10.95 -12.47 20.14
C ALA A 211 -11.61 -12.30 18.77
N VAL A 212 -10.95 -11.60 17.82
CA VAL A 212 -11.50 -11.33 16.49
C VAL A 212 -10.98 -12.29 15.42
N LEU A 213 -9.99 -13.11 15.73
CA LEU A 213 -9.27 -13.94 14.74
C LEU A 213 -10.18 -14.94 14.03
N PHE A 214 -11.15 -15.50 14.73
CA PHE A 214 -11.98 -16.62 14.26
C PHE A 214 -13.47 -16.23 14.05
N LEU A 215 -13.80 -14.95 14.05
CA LEU A 215 -15.14 -14.52 13.68
C LEU A 215 -15.38 -14.82 12.19
N PRO A 216 -16.48 -15.52 11.79
CA PRO A 216 -16.73 -15.89 10.39
C PRO A 216 -16.74 -14.68 9.45
N GLU A 217 -17.37 -13.60 9.85
CA GLU A 217 -17.46 -12.34 9.10
C GLU A 217 -16.09 -11.67 8.98
N ALA A 218 -15.28 -11.74 10.05
CA ALA A 218 -13.91 -11.23 10.04
C ALA A 218 -13.01 -12.06 9.09
N LEU A 219 -13.18 -13.39 9.05
CA LEU A 219 -12.45 -14.25 8.12
C LEU A 219 -12.72 -13.89 6.67
N ALA A 220 -13.97 -13.55 6.31
CA ALA A 220 -14.33 -13.10 4.97
C ALA A 220 -13.58 -11.81 4.60
N ILE A 221 -13.51 -10.84 5.52
CA ILE A 221 -12.79 -9.59 5.33
C ILE A 221 -11.28 -9.84 5.23
N TYR A 222 -10.74 -10.69 6.09
CA TYR A 222 -9.31 -11.04 6.08
C TYR A 222 -8.91 -11.71 4.77
N LEU A 223 -9.71 -12.66 4.30
CA LEU A 223 -9.47 -13.33 3.02
C LEU A 223 -9.57 -12.34 1.85
N ALA A 224 -10.59 -11.48 1.86
CA ALA A 224 -10.77 -10.45 0.83
C ALA A 224 -9.55 -9.51 0.75
N ILE A 225 -9.06 -9.01 1.88
CA ILE A 225 -7.86 -8.16 1.96
C ILE A 225 -6.61 -8.92 1.48
N PHE A 226 -6.39 -10.13 1.99
CA PHE A 226 -5.25 -10.95 1.59
C PHE A 226 -5.22 -11.19 0.08
N VAL A 227 -6.34 -11.63 -0.51
CA VAL A 227 -6.45 -11.89 -1.95
C VAL A 227 -6.29 -10.60 -2.76
N ALA A 228 -6.97 -9.51 -2.37
CA ALA A 228 -6.86 -8.22 -3.07
C ALA A 228 -5.41 -7.72 -3.13
N PHE A 229 -4.67 -7.78 -2.01
CA PHE A 229 -3.28 -7.33 -1.98
C PHE A 229 -2.29 -8.33 -2.60
N THR A 230 -2.57 -9.64 -2.54
CA THR A 230 -1.79 -10.64 -3.28
C THR A 230 -1.87 -10.38 -4.79
N VAL A 231 -3.07 -10.13 -5.30
CA VAL A 231 -3.27 -9.85 -6.73
C VAL A 231 -2.73 -8.46 -7.10
N PHE A 232 -2.98 -7.45 -6.30
CA PHE A 232 -2.48 -6.11 -6.60
C PHE A 232 -0.95 -6.06 -6.65
N TYR A 233 -0.26 -6.62 -5.65
CA TYR A 233 1.21 -6.61 -5.60
C TYR A 233 1.83 -7.64 -6.55
N GLY A 234 1.22 -8.82 -6.69
CA GLY A 234 1.71 -9.88 -7.56
C GLY A 234 1.42 -9.60 -9.03
N ALA A 235 0.14 -9.47 -9.40
CA ALA A 235 -0.25 -9.28 -10.80
C ALA A 235 0.07 -7.89 -11.33
N ILE A 236 -0.36 -6.82 -10.60
CA ILE A 236 -0.31 -5.45 -11.14
C ILE A 236 1.06 -4.80 -10.93
N LEU A 237 1.63 -4.90 -9.72
CA LEU A 237 2.87 -4.18 -9.39
C LEU A 237 4.14 -4.98 -9.69
N THR A 238 4.04 -6.30 -9.95
CA THR A 238 5.22 -7.15 -10.22
C THR A 238 5.15 -7.81 -11.59
N ALA A 239 4.14 -8.65 -11.84
CA ALA A 239 4.05 -9.42 -13.09
C ALA A 239 3.76 -8.53 -14.31
N LEU A 240 2.87 -7.55 -14.17
CA LEU A 240 2.47 -6.71 -15.29
C LEU A 240 3.60 -5.85 -15.88
N PRO A 241 4.48 -5.18 -15.10
CA PRO A 241 5.65 -4.51 -15.67
C PRO A 241 6.56 -5.44 -16.48
N LEU A 242 6.79 -6.66 -15.98
CA LEU A 242 7.59 -7.68 -16.66
C LEU A 242 6.91 -8.12 -17.95
N LEU A 243 5.60 -8.42 -17.91
CA LEU A 243 4.80 -8.74 -19.08
C LEU A 243 4.82 -7.64 -20.14
N LEU A 244 4.64 -6.38 -19.74
CA LEU A 244 4.64 -5.23 -20.65
C LEU A 244 6.01 -5.04 -21.32
N SER A 245 7.09 -5.27 -20.59
CA SER A 245 8.44 -5.25 -21.15
C SER A 245 8.70 -6.39 -22.12
N ASP A 246 8.37 -7.63 -21.71
CA ASP A 246 8.74 -8.83 -22.46
C ASP A 246 7.86 -9.04 -23.70
N GLU A 247 6.58 -8.71 -23.62
CA GLU A 247 5.63 -8.94 -24.71
C GLU A 247 5.54 -7.77 -25.68
N PHE A 248 5.56 -6.53 -25.14
CA PHE A 248 5.37 -5.33 -25.96
C PHE A 248 6.65 -4.50 -26.12
N GLY A 249 7.77 -4.91 -25.53
CA GLY A 249 9.05 -4.19 -25.61
C GLY A 249 9.03 -2.82 -24.94
N LEU A 250 8.16 -2.59 -23.95
CA LEU A 250 8.03 -1.29 -23.31
C LEU A 250 9.19 -0.99 -22.36
N THR A 251 9.63 0.26 -22.40
CA THR A 251 10.59 0.80 -21.43
C THR A 251 9.90 1.16 -20.11
N SER A 252 10.67 1.26 -19.03
CA SER A 252 10.17 1.69 -17.70
C SER A 252 9.40 3.02 -17.76
N GLY A 253 9.84 3.97 -18.62
CA GLY A 253 9.16 5.24 -18.82
C GLY A 253 7.77 5.11 -19.46
N GLN A 254 7.54 4.07 -20.27
CA GLN A 254 6.24 3.77 -20.88
C GLN A 254 5.34 2.93 -19.98
N ILE A 255 5.93 2.07 -19.13
CA ILE A 255 5.21 1.24 -18.14
C ILE A 255 4.62 2.09 -17.03
N GLY A 256 5.36 3.09 -16.54
CA GLY A 256 4.92 3.96 -15.45
C GLY A 256 3.54 4.58 -15.64
N PRO A 257 3.25 5.25 -16.77
CA PRO A 257 1.91 5.78 -17.08
C PRO A 257 0.79 4.74 -17.07
N ILE A 258 1.05 3.53 -17.56
CA ILE A 258 0.06 2.45 -17.57
C ILE A 258 -0.32 2.05 -16.15
N LEU A 259 0.68 1.87 -15.27
CA LEU A 259 0.44 1.54 -13.86
C LEU A 259 -0.26 2.66 -13.10
N ALA A 260 0.04 3.91 -13.41
CA ALA A 260 -0.58 5.07 -12.77
C ALA A 260 -2.11 5.12 -13.00
N MET A 261 -2.63 4.52 -14.08
CA MET A 261 -4.07 4.50 -14.39
C MET A 261 -4.88 3.83 -13.27
N VAL A 262 -4.33 2.81 -12.60
CA VAL A 262 -4.97 2.16 -11.45
C VAL A 262 -5.20 3.17 -10.32
N ALA A 263 -4.17 3.93 -9.95
CA ALA A 263 -4.25 4.86 -8.84
C ALA A 263 -5.15 6.06 -9.17
N VAL A 264 -5.10 6.56 -10.39
CA VAL A 264 -5.98 7.65 -10.86
C VAL A 264 -7.45 7.22 -10.78
N ALA A 265 -7.79 6.05 -11.33
CA ALA A 265 -9.16 5.54 -11.28
C ALA A 265 -9.60 5.28 -9.83
N SER A 266 -8.73 4.70 -9.00
CA SER A 266 -9.00 4.46 -7.59
C SER A 266 -9.26 5.75 -6.82
N ALA A 267 -8.42 6.76 -6.97
CA ALA A 267 -8.59 8.06 -6.30
C ALA A 267 -9.91 8.74 -6.71
N THR A 268 -10.24 8.71 -8.01
CA THR A 268 -11.48 9.27 -8.53
C THR A 268 -12.71 8.61 -7.91
N VAL A 269 -12.73 7.28 -7.83
CA VAL A 269 -13.86 6.53 -7.27
C VAL A 269 -13.92 6.68 -5.75
N SER A 270 -12.78 6.57 -5.05
CA SER A 270 -12.75 6.76 -3.60
C SER A 270 -13.23 8.15 -3.17
N SER A 271 -12.98 9.19 -3.96
CA SER A 271 -13.50 10.54 -3.67
C SER A 271 -15.03 10.64 -3.74
N GLN A 272 -15.68 9.72 -4.47
CA GLN A 272 -17.15 9.63 -4.60
C GLN A 272 -17.76 8.55 -3.68
N PHE A 273 -16.93 7.87 -2.87
CA PHE A 273 -17.40 6.72 -2.08
C PHE A 273 -18.55 7.06 -1.15
N GLY A 274 -18.57 8.26 -0.55
CA GLY A 274 -19.67 8.70 0.31
C GLY A 274 -21.03 8.75 -0.41
N ARG A 275 -21.05 9.04 -1.73
CA ARG A 275 -22.29 8.98 -2.53
C ARG A 275 -22.63 7.54 -2.94
N ILE A 276 -21.62 6.75 -3.32
CA ILE A 276 -21.78 5.36 -3.76
C ILE A 276 -22.34 4.51 -2.62
N SER A 277 -21.84 4.69 -1.40
CA SER A 277 -22.26 3.95 -0.20
C SER A 277 -23.69 4.23 0.27
N GLN A 278 -24.33 5.30 -0.23
CA GLN A 278 -25.75 5.55 0.03
C GLN A 278 -26.70 4.63 -0.76
N TRP A 279 -26.23 4.05 -1.86
CA TRP A 279 -27.06 3.30 -2.80
C TRP A 279 -26.92 1.78 -2.65
N ARG A 280 -25.84 1.30 -2.02
CA ARG A 280 -25.53 -0.13 -1.89
C ARG A 280 -24.91 -0.43 -0.53
N SER A 281 -25.18 -1.63 -0.02
CA SER A 281 -24.55 -2.10 1.22
C SER A 281 -23.05 -2.33 1.03
N ALA A 282 -22.29 -2.30 2.13
CA ALA A 282 -20.85 -2.54 2.09
C ALA A 282 -20.49 -3.90 1.49
N SER A 283 -21.27 -4.95 1.79
CA SER A 283 -21.10 -6.29 1.21
C SER A 283 -21.31 -6.31 -0.31
N GLN A 284 -22.34 -5.59 -0.81
CA GLN A 284 -22.56 -5.45 -2.25
C GLN A 284 -21.42 -4.68 -2.94
N LEU A 285 -20.91 -3.64 -2.30
CA LEU A 285 -19.81 -2.85 -2.83
C LEU A 285 -18.50 -3.64 -2.87
N VAL A 286 -18.22 -4.45 -1.86
CA VAL A 286 -17.07 -5.38 -1.89
C VAL A 286 -17.20 -6.35 -3.07
N ALA A 287 -18.36 -6.99 -3.23
CA ALA A 287 -18.58 -7.92 -4.34
C ALA A 287 -18.43 -7.24 -5.72
N LEU A 288 -19.02 -6.06 -5.92
CA LEU A 288 -18.90 -5.30 -7.16
C LEU A 288 -17.44 -4.91 -7.45
N GLY A 289 -16.69 -4.52 -6.43
CA GLY A 289 -15.28 -4.19 -6.59
C GLY A 289 -14.42 -5.41 -6.97
N PHE A 290 -14.71 -6.58 -6.42
CA PHE A 290 -14.04 -7.82 -6.81
C PHE A 290 -14.41 -8.25 -8.25
N VAL A 291 -15.65 -8.04 -8.68
CA VAL A 291 -16.04 -8.23 -10.09
C VAL A 291 -15.25 -7.26 -10.99
N ALA A 292 -15.08 -6.00 -10.58
CA ALA A 292 -14.27 -5.04 -11.33
C ALA A 292 -12.79 -5.46 -11.43
N TYR A 293 -12.22 -6.07 -10.39
CA TYR A 293 -10.89 -6.71 -10.47
C TYR A 293 -10.86 -7.82 -11.53
N GLY A 294 -11.84 -8.73 -11.49
CA GLY A 294 -11.94 -9.84 -12.44
C GLY A 294 -12.07 -9.35 -13.90
N VAL A 295 -12.94 -8.38 -14.14
CA VAL A 295 -13.09 -7.73 -15.45
C VAL A 295 -11.79 -7.11 -15.94
N SER A 296 -11.07 -6.42 -15.03
CA SER A 296 -9.77 -5.85 -15.36
C SER A 296 -8.75 -6.91 -15.78
N LEU A 297 -8.60 -7.97 -14.96
CA LEU A 297 -7.61 -9.01 -15.20
C LEU A 297 -7.94 -9.83 -16.46
N LEU A 298 -9.23 -10.07 -16.74
CA LEU A 298 -9.66 -10.64 -18.01
C LEU A 298 -9.34 -9.69 -19.16
N GLY A 299 -9.59 -8.39 -18.99
CA GLY A 299 -9.25 -7.35 -19.98
C GLY A 299 -7.75 -7.30 -20.27
N VAL A 300 -6.89 -7.39 -19.23
CA VAL A 300 -5.44 -7.46 -19.41
C VAL A 300 -5.03 -8.73 -20.17
N TRP A 301 -5.64 -9.87 -19.86
CA TRP A 301 -5.37 -11.14 -20.57
C TRP A 301 -5.75 -11.07 -22.04
N LEU A 302 -6.86 -10.42 -22.37
CA LEU A 302 -7.34 -10.26 -23.76
C LEU A 302 -6.66 -9.10 -24.52
N ALA A 303 -5.92 -8.24 -23.83
CA ALA A 303 -5.41 -7.00 -24.40
C ALA A 303 -4.40 -7.26 -25.54
N PRO A 304 -4.67 -6.74 -26.76
CA PRO A 304 -3.77 -6.89 -27.91
C PRO A 304 -2.70 -5.78 -27.97
N SER A 305 -2.74 -4.81 -27.08
CA SER A 305 -1.85 -3.65 -27.08
C SER A 305 -1.68 -3.05 -25.69
N PRO A 306 -0.59 -2.31 -25.44
CA PRO A 306 -0.36 -1.63 -24.16
C PRO A 306 -1.48 -0.66 -23.77
N ILE A 307 -2.07 0.03 -24.74
CA ILE A 307 -3.20 0.95 -24.50
C ILE A 307 -4.41 0.17 -23.96
N ALA A 308 -4.71 -0.99 -24.58
CA ALA A 308 -5.80 -1.85 -24.11
C ALA A 308 -5.56 -2.35 -22.69
N VAL A 309 -4.31 -2.68 -22.33
CA VAL A 309 -3.92 -3.00 -20.94
C VAL A 309 -4.24 -1.83 -20.02
N GLY A 310 -3.80 -0.61 -20.37
CA GLY A 310 -4.07 0.59 -19.59
C GLY A 310 -5.58 0.82 -19.36
N VAL A 311 -6.39 0.70 -20.40
CA VAL A 311 -7.85 0.84 -20.30
C VAL A 311 -8.45 -0.24 -19.38
N ALA A 312 -7.99 -1.49 -19.47
CA ALA A 312 -8.43 -2.57 -18.60
C ALA A 312 -8.09 -2.27 -17.12
N LEU A 313 -6.93 -1.67 -16.84
CA LEU A 313 -6.50 -1.31 -15.48
C LEU A 313 -7.39 -0.24 -14.83
N LEU A 314 -8.11 0.59 -15.59
CA LEU A 314 -9.09 1.51 -15.01
C LEU A 314 -10.15 0.76 -14.22
N SER A 315 -10.60 -0.40 -14.71
CA SER A 315 -11.57 -1.24 -13.98
C SER A 315 -10.97 -1.76 -12.66
N PHE A 316 -9.67 -2.12 -12.62
CA PHE A 316 -9.01 -2.49 -11.36
C PHE A 316 -9.00 -1.34 -10.37
N GLY A 317 -8.65 -0.14 -10.84
CA GLY A 317 -8.67 1.07 -10.02
C GLY A 317 -10.06 1.38 -9.47
N VAL A 318 -11.12 1.25 -10.28
CA VAL A 318 -12.50 1.39 -9.84
C VAL A 318 -12.79 0.40 -8.71
N GLY A 319 -12.47 -0.87 -8.90
CA GLY A 319 -12.64 -1.90 -7.87
C GLY A 319 -11.89 -1.56 -6.59
N PHE A 320 -10.63 -1.13 -6.69
CA PHE A 320 -9.79 -0.78 -5.53
C PHE A 320 -10.36 0.42 -4.75
N GLY A 321 -10.86 1.43 -5.48
CA GLY A 321 -11.48 2.62 -4.91
C GLY A 321 -12.81 2.33 -4.19
N ILE A 322 -13.46 1.22 -4.50
CA ILE A 322 -14.71 0.78 -3.83
C ILE A 322 -14.38 -0.18 -2.67
N VAL A 323 -13.56 -1.19 -2.90
CA VAL A 323 -13.31 -2.28 -1.95
C VAL A 323 -12.67 -1.78 -0.66
N MET A 324 -11.63 -0.93 -0.76
CA MET A 324 -10.88 -0.51 0.41
C MET A 324 -11.75 0.24 1.44
N PRO A 325 -12.46 1.32 1.08
CA PRO A 325 -13.31 2.01 2.04
C PRO A 325 -14.52 1.17 2.48
N SER A 326 -15.05 0.26 1.64
CA SER A 326 -16.12 -0.65 2.03
C SER A 326 -15.69 -1.61 3.12
N ILE A 327 -14.50 -2.18 3.02
CA ILE A 327 -13.92 -3.04 4.04
C ILE A 327 -13.69 -2.27 5.34
N ASP A 328 -13.14 -1.05 5.27
CA ASP A 328 -12.90 -0.23 6.45
C ASP A 328 -14.22 0.09 7.18
N THR A 329 -15.27 0.42 6.44
CA THR A 329 -16.62 0.64 6.99
C THR A 329 -17.16 -0.63 7.65
N THR A 330 -17.01 -1.80 7.00
CA THR A 330 -17.49 -3.07 7.54
C THR A 330 -16.76 -3.43 8.84
N VAL A 331 -15.44 -3.25 8.90
CA VAL A 331 -14.65 -3.48 10.13
C VAL A 331 -15.15 -2.63 11.29
N ILE A 332 -15.49 -1.35 11.04
CA ILE A 332 -15.97 -0.43 12.09
C ILE A 332 -17.36 -0.84 12.61
N THR A 333 -18.22 -1.37 11.74
CA THR A 333 -19.61 -1.71 12.09
C THR A 333 -19.77 -3.13 12.63
N LEU A 334 -18.85 -4.05 12.27
CA LEU A 334 -18.96 -5.47 12.60
C LEU A 334 -18.69 -5.80 14.07
N VAL A 335 -17.81 -5.03 14.73
CA VAL A 335 -17.38 -5.31 16.09
C VAL A 335 -17.56 -4.11 17.02
N SER A 336 -17.70 -4.40 18.32
CA SER A 336 -17.74 -3.38 19.38
C SER A 336 -16.45 -2.54 19.42
N ALA A 337 -16.52 -1.36 20.01
CA ALA A 337 -15.40 -0.39 19.99
C ALA A 337 -14.09 -0.94 20.57
N ASP A 338 -14.19 -1.82 21.59
CA ASP A 338 -13.04 -2.47 22.24
C ASP A 338 -12.30 -3.48 21.35
N LEU A 339 -12.99 -4.11 20.38
CA LEU A 339 -12.40 -5.09 19.45
C LEU A 339 -11.91 -4.48 18.13
N ARG A 340 -12.32 -3.25 17.79
CA ARG A 340 -11.94 -2.58 16.52
C ARG A 340 -10.43 -2.52 16.31
N ALA A 341 -9.67 -2.19 17.36
CA ALA A 341 -8.21 -2.10 17.27
C ALA A 341 -7.57 -3.46 16.92
N GLY A 342 -8.07 -4.56 17.52
CA GLY A 342 -7.61 -5.92 17.18
C GLY A 342 -7.93 -6.29 15.73
N MET A 343 -9.16 -6.00 15.27
CA MET A 343 -9.58 -6.30 13.91
C MET A 343 -8.80 -5.51 12.84
N MET A 344 -8.56 -4.21 13.08
CA MET A 344 -7.72 -3.39 12.20
C MET A 344 -6.26 -3.85 12.19
N GLY A 345 -5.74 -4.32 13.32
CA GLY A 345 -4.42 -4.92 13.40
C GLY A 345 -4.30 -6.18 12.54
N MET A 346 -5.27 -7.11 12.67
CA MET A 346 -5.30 -8.33 11.85
C MET A 346 -5.47 -8.01 10.36
N ARG A 347 -6.39 -7.10 10.00
CA ARG A 347 -6.54 -6.58 8.65
C ARG A 347 -5.20 -6.13 8.06
N THR A 348 -4.44 -5.35 8.82
CA THR A 348 -3.12 -4.85 8.40
C THR A 348 -2.11 -5.98 8.22
N SER A 349 -2.11 -6.98 9.11
CA SER A 349 -1.23 -8.14 8.98
C SER A 349 -1.52 -8.96 7.71
N LEU A 350 -2.80 -9.21 7.40
CA LEU A 350 -3.20 -9.94 6.19
C LEU A 350 -2.90 -9.15 4.92
N LEU A 351 -3.07 -7.82 4.95
CA LEU A 351 -2.64 -6.91 3.89
C LEU A 351 -1.14 -7.07 3.63
N ARG A 352 -0.29 -6.99 4.68
CA ARG A 352 1.16 -7.17 4.56
C ARG A 352 1.55 -8.55 4.06
N LEU A 353 0.86 -9.59 4.50
CA LEU A 353 1.06 -10.95 4.01
C LEU A 353 0.77 -11.05 2.51
N GLY A 354 -0.35 -10.49 2.03
CA GLY A 354 -0.68 -10.44 0.61
C GLY A 354 0.36 -9.68 -0.22
N GLN A 355 0.82 -8.53 0.27
CA GLN A 355 1.88 -7.74 -0.36
C GLN A 355 3.19 -8.52 -0.51
N THR A 356 3.47 -9.41 0.43
CA THR A 356 4.72 -10.20 0.46
C THR A 356 4.63 -11.46 -0.40
N VAL A 357 3.51 -12.18 -0.33
CA VAL A 357 3.30 -13.45 -1.05
C VAL A 357 3.08 -13.19 -2.54
N GLY A 358 2.33 -12.13 -2.90
CA GLY A 358 1.95 -11.84 -4.28
C GLY A 358 3.14 -11.82 -5.25
N PRO A 359 4.15 -10.97 -5.05
CA PRO A 359 5.27 -10.84 -5.97
C PRO A 359 6.00 -12.15 -6.24
N ILE A 360 6.41 -12.85 -5.17
CA ILE A 360 7.13 -14.12 -5.31
C ILE A 360 6.26 -15.21 -5.93
N ALA A 361 4.97 -15.29 -5.57
CA ALA A 361 4.07 -16.29 -6.13
C ALA A 361 3.93 -16.11 -7.66
N PHE A 362 3.67 -14.90 -8.12
CA PHE A 362 3.49 -14.65 -9.55
C PHE A 362 4.77 -14.90 -10.35
N THR A 363 5.91 -14.42 -9.88
CA THR A 363 7.17 -14.58 -10.62
C THR A 363 7.69 -16.02 -10.56
N PHE A 364 7.63 -16.67 -9.40
CA PHE A 364 8.07 -18.06 -9.25
C PHE A 364 7.20 -19.03 -10.07
N PHE A 365 5.88 -18.95 -9.96
CA PHE A 365 5.00 -19.87 -10.70
C PHE A 365 5.01 -19.60 -12.20
N ALA A 366 5.19 -18.34 -12.65
CA ALA A 366 5.35 -18.04 -14.07
C ALA A 366 6.60 -18.69 -14.66
N GLU A 367 7.72 -18.67 -13.93
CA GLU A 367 8.98 -19.29 -14.37
C GLU A 367 8.97 -20.81 -14.21
N ALA A 368 8.42 -21.34 -13.11
CA ALA A 368 8.50 -22.76 -12.80
C ALA A 368 7.51 -23.66 -13.55
N LEU A 369 6.32 -23.14 -13.93
CA LEU A 369 5.24 -23.95 -14.47
C LEU A 369 4.98 -23.76 -15.98
N PHE A 370 5.58 -22.74 -16.60
CA PHE A 370 5.29 -22.40 -17.99
C PHE A 370 6.55 -22.37 -18.85
N VAL A 371 6.38 -22.65 -20.14
CA VAL A 371 7.49 -22.67 -21.12
C VAL A 371 8.09 -21.28 -21.32
N THR A 372 7.27 -20.25 -21.23
CA THR A 372 7.71 -18.84 -21.25
C THR A 372 7.07 -18.07 -20.11
N THR A 373 7.81 -17.12 -19.53
CA THR A 373 7.29 -16.27 -18.45
C THR A 373 6.11 -15.41 -18.91
N VAL A 374 6.08 -14.99 -20.18
CA VAL A 374 4.95 -14.26 -20.78
C VAL A 374 3.66 -15.09 -20.71
N THR A 375 3.70 -16.36 -21.15
CA THR A 375 2.54 -17.24 -21.04
C THR A 375 2.15 -17.47 -19.58
N GLY A 376 3.16 -17.62 -18.71
CA GLY A 376 2.96 -17.75 -17.27
C GLY A 376 2.23 -16.55 -16.66
N TYR A 377 2.70 -15.35 -16.93
CA TYR A 377 2.06 -14.14 -16.43
C TYR A 377 0.64 -13.96 -16.94
N ARG A 378 0.40 -14.16 -18.24
CA ARG A 378 -0.96 -14.10 -18.81
C ARG A 378 -1.90 -15.12 -18.16
N THR A 379 -1.47 -16.34 -17.99
CA THR A 379 -2.28 -17.41 -17.37
C THR A 379 -2.56 -17.12 -15.88
N LEU A 380 -1.54 -16.71 -15.12
CA LEU A 380 -1.70 -16.37 -13.70
C LEU A 380 -2.59 -15.12 -13.50
N ILE A 381 -2.50 -14.13 -14.38
CA ILE A 381 -3.38 -12.95 -14.37
C ILE A 381 -4.83 -13.37 -14.62
N LEU A 382 -5.09 -14.22 -15.64
CA LEU A 382 -6.42 -14.76 -15.91
C LEU A 382 -6.96 -15.57 -14.74
N GLY A 383 -6.15 -16.51 -14.22
CA GLY A 383 -6.53 -17.34 -13.07
C GLY A 383 -6.86 -16.51 -11.83
N SER A 384 -6.08 -15.46 -11.60
CA SER A 384 -6.35 -14.49 -10.52
C SER A 384 -7.67 -13.76 -10.74
N GLY A 385 -8.00 -13.42 -11.99
CA GLY A 385 -9.28 -12.80 -12.35
C GLY A 385 -10.46 -13.68 -11.97
N VAL A 386 -10.37 -15.00 -12.22
CA VAL A 386 -11.38 -15.96 -11.79
C VAL A 386 -11.45 -16.05 -10.26
N VAL A 387 -10.28 -16.18 -9.60
CA VAL A 387 -10.22 -16.32 -8.12
C VAL A 387 -10.81 -15.10 -7.43
N VAL A 388 -10.47 -13.87 -7.87
CA VAL A 388 -11.02 -12.66 -7.23
C VAL A 388 -12.52 -12.53 -7.47
N THR A 389 -13.02 -12.86 -8.67
CA THR A 389 -14.46 -12.80 -8.97
C THR A 389 -15.24 -13.78 -8.10
N LEU A 390 -14.78 -15.02 -7.99
CA LEU A 390 -15.38 -16.03 -7.10
C LEU A 390 -15.26 -15.61 -5.62
N GLY A 391 -14.10 -15.10 -5.22
CA GLY A 391 -13.87 -14.57 -3.88
C GLY A 391 -14.84 -13.44 -3.52
N GLY A 392 -15.16 -12.57 -4.47
CA GLY A 392 -16.18 -11.53 -4.30
C GLY A 392 -17.58 -12.11 -4.05
N ALA A 393 -17.97 -13.15 -4.77
CA ALA A 393 -19.24 -13.85 -4.56
C ALA A 393 -19.30 -14.52 -3.18
N VAL A 394 -18.23 -15.16 -2.75
CA VAL A 394 -18.12 -15.77 -1.41
C VAL A 394 -18.17 -14.71 -0.32
N ALA A 395 -17.40 -13.61 -0.48
CA ALA A 395 -17.44 -12.50 0.48
C ALA A 395 -18.83 -11.90 0.60
N TYR A 396 -19.55 -11.74 -0.51
CA TYR A 396 -20.93 -11.27 -0.51
C TYR A 396 -21.85 -12.22 0.26
N ALA A 397 -21.74 -13.54 0.02
CA ALA A 397 -22.57 -14.53 0.70
C ALA A 397 -22.34 -14.55 2.22
N LEU A 398 -21.09 -14.38 2.67
CA LEU A 398 -20.71 -14.38 4.09
C LEU A 398 -21.01 -13.04 4.80
N LEU A 399 -20.98 -11.92 4.09
CA LEU A 399 -21.22 -10.58 4.65
C LEU A 399 -22.67 -10.10 4.49
N ARG A 400 -23.54 -10.88 3.85
CA ARG A 400 -24.94 -10.52 3.60
C ARG A 400 -25.83 -10.67 4.83
N ASN A 401 -25.43 -11.50 5.77
CA ASN A 401 -26.15 -11.76 7.02
C ASN A 401 -25.78 -10.73 8.07
#